data_107ef1402e97367ceea0f4e139e32a47
#
_entry.id   107ef1402e97367ceea0f4e139e32a47
#
_cell.length_a   1.000
_cell.length_b   1.000
_cell.length_c   1.000
_cell.angle_alpha   90.00
_cell.angle_beta   90.00
_cell.angle_gamma   90.00
#
_symmetry.space_group_name_H-M   'P 1'
#
loop_
_entity.id
_entity.type
_entity.pdbx_description
1 polymer ?
#
loop_
_entity_poly.entity_id
_entity_poly.type
_entity_poly.pdbx_seq_one_letter_code
_entity_poly.pdbx_strand_id
1 'polypeptide(L)'
;MTPENFAAIAAEGYNHIPVTRELLADLDTPLSCYVKVANGPYSYLLESAAQGGEKWSRYSMVGLPAKKILKVFGHEIVLEEEGVEVDRFECTDPLEYVEQFQLQYRYPPIEGLPIYTGGLVGYFGYDSMRYVEKRLADSTPPDVIGTPDILLMVSNDVVVFDSVKGKIHLITHANPENAAAYQNAQERLDEMVGKMQRNIPASVLTPEKGPVVHEEDFVSSYGEEQFTHDVDRIKDYIREGDVMQVVLSQRMSILFEGEPLNLYRALRSLNPSPYMYYMHLDDFHIVSSSPEILARLDNGAVTVRPLAGTRRRGRTETEDLQLEAELLADPKEIAEHLMLIDLGRNDIGRICKVGSVEVSEMMTVERYAHVMHIASNVAGAIVESGSAMDLLRATLPVGTLSGAPKVRALEIIDEFEPEKRGIFGGAVGYLSWNGNMDTAIAIRTAVIKDHKLYIQAGAGVVADSVPALEWKETMNKARSIFQAVAMTESGLGVRDSSENPRMSNEDEERVVVPGDASA
;
A
#
# COMPACT_ATOMS: atom_id res chain seq x y z
N MET A 1 -26.45 11.83 -14.13
CA MET A 1 -26.91 10.97 -15.26
C MET A 1 -28.44 10.97 -15.29
N THR A 2 -29.07 11.09 -16.47
CA THR A 2 -30.55 10.97 -16.61
C THR A 2 -30.95 9.54 -16.96
N PRO A 3 -32.22 9.13 -16.76
CA PRO A 3 -32.69 7.79 -17.15
C PRO A 3 -32.48 7.51 -18.66
N GLU A 4 -32.67 8.53 -19.52
CA GLU A 4 -32.45 8.40 -20.97
C GLU A 4 -31.00 8.14 -21.32
N ASN A 5 -30.04 8.84 -20.66
CA ASN A 5 -28.62 8.60 -20.86
C ASN A 5 -28.20 7.21 -20.35
N PHE A 6 -28.74 6.77 -19.22
CA PHE A 6 -28.51 5.43 -18.71
C PHE A 6 -28.98 4.35 -19.70
N ALA A 7 -30.19 4.50 -20.25
CA ALA A 7 -30.74 3.58 -21.24
C ALA A 7 -29.92 3.58 -22.55
N ALA A 8 -29.43 4.74 -22.99
CA ALA A 8 -28.57 4.83 -24.19
C ALA A 8 -27.25 4.08 -23.99
N ILE A 9 -26.58 4.27 -22.86
CA ILE A 9 -25.34 3.56 -22.51
C ILE A 9 -25.59 2.05 -22.41
N ALA A 10 -26.70 1.64 -21.80
CA ALA A 10 -27.09 0.23 -21.71
C ALA A 10 -27.28 -0.40 -23.10
N ALA A 11 -27.87 0.33 -24.05
CA ALA A 11 -28.08 -0.13 -25.43
C ALA A 11 -26.76 -0.36 -26.19
N GLU A 12 -25.66 0.27 -25.80
CA GLU A 12 -24.32 0.03 -26.33
C GLU A 12 -23.67 -1.26 -25.78
N GLY A 13 -24.34 -1.96 -24.86
CA GLY A 13 -23.90 -3.25 -24.34
C GLY A 13 -23.05 -3.19 -23.07
N TYR A 14 -22.95 -2.03 -22.43
CA TYR A 14 -22.31 -1.90 -21.11
C TYR A 14 -23.21 -2.49 -20.02
N ASN A 15 -22.59 -3.23 -19.08
CA ASN A 15 -23.32 -3.89 -17.99
C ASN A 15 -22.95 -3.37 -16.60
N HIS A 16 -22.03 -2.41 -16.53
CA HIS A 16 -21.54 -1.85 -15.28
C HIS A 16 -21.49 -0.31 -15.36
N ILE A 17 -22.67 0.31 -15.22
CA ILE A 17 -22.87 1.72 -15.51
C ILE A 17 -22.83 2.53 -14.21
N PRO A 18 -21.89 3.50 -14.05
CA PRO A 18 -21.81 4.33 -12.85
C PRO A 18 -22.97 5.34 -12.82
N VAL A 19 -23.66 5.42 -11.69
CA VAL A 19 -24.63 6.47 -11.37
C VAL A 19 -24.03 7.31 -10.25
N THR A 20 -24.01 8.63 -10.42
CA THR A 20 -23.21 9.50 -9.57
C THR A 20 -24.02 10.67 -9.01
N ARG A 21 -23.59 11.16 -7.83
CA ARG A 21 -24.09 12.39 -7.21
C ARG A 21 -22.93 13.19 -6.65
N GLU A 22 -22.90 14.49 -6.88
CA GLU A 22 -21.88 15.40 -6.33
C GLU A 22 -22.42 16.10 -5.08
N LEU A 23 -21.56 16.25 -4.08
CA LEU A 23 -21.77 17.03 -2.86
C LEU A 23 -20.59 17.99 -2.65
N LEU A 24 -20.73 18.99 -1.79
CA LEU A 24 -19.60 19.82 -1.33
C LEU A 24 -18.76 19.07 -0.28
N ALA A 25 -17.46 19.21 -0.37
CA ALA A 25 -16.50 18.62 0.59
C ALA A 25 -16.08 19.66 1.63
N ASP A 26 -17.05 20.23 2.37
CA ASP A 26 -16.82 21.33 3.31
C ASP A 26 -17.01 20.93 4.79
N LEU A 27 -17.76 19.87 5.07
CA LEU A 27 -18.11 19.47 6.44
C LEU A 27 -17.54 18.10 6.85
N ASP A 28 -17.14 17.28 5.90
CA ASP A 28 -16.63 15.92 6.15
C ASP A 28 -15.19 15.73 5.67
N THR A 29 -14.45 14.95 6.44
CA THR A 29 -13.16 14.40 6.03
C THR A 29 -13.35 12.98 5.48
N PRO A 30 -12.40 12.44 4.70
CA PRO A 30 -12.47 11.04 4.26
C PRO A 30 -12.65 10.06 5.43
N LEU A 31 -11.96 10.29 6.55
CA LEU A 31 -12.08 9.47 7.76
C LEU A 31 -13.46 9.58 8.41
N SER A 32 -14.02 10.81 8.57
CA SER A 32 -15.37 10.97 9.14
C SER A 32 -16.42 10.32 8.24
N CYS A 33 -16.26 10.44 6.93
CA CYS A 33 -17.10 9.79 5.95
C CYS A 33 -17.02 8.26 6.08
N TYR A 34 -15.81 7.68 6.14
CA TYR A 34 -15.62 6.24 6.34
C TYR A 34 -16.41 5.73 7.55
N VAL A 35 -16.25 6.38 8.70
CA VAL A 35 -16.97 6.03 9.95
C VAL A 35 -18.49 6.06 9.78
N LYS A 36 -19.02 7.04 9.02
CA LYS A 36 -20.45 7.23 8.84
C LYS A 36 -21.09 6.27 7.84
N VAL A 37 -20.39 5.94 6.75
CA VAL A 37 -20.99 5.24 5.61
C VAL A 37 -20.44 3.85 5.34
N ALA A 38 -19.19 3.57 5.74
CA ALA A 38 -18.43 2.40 5.29
C ALA A 38 -17.96 1.47 6.41
N ASN A 39 -17.97 1.90 7.69
CA ASN A 39 -17.43 1.11 8.79
C ASN A 39 -18.09 -0.27 8.91
N GLY A 40 -17.42 -1.31 8.44
CA GLY A 40 -17.88 -2.69 8.41
C GLY A 40 -16.96 -3.60 7.60
N PRO A 41 -17.16 -4.92 7.63
CA PRO A 41 -16.31 -5.85 6.90
C PRO A 41 -16.31 -5.59 5.39
N TYR A 42 -15.18 -5.90 4.76
CA TYR A 42 -14.92 -5.70 3.33
C TYR A 42 -15.09 -4.24 2.87
N SER A 43 -14.62 -3.31 3.69
CA SER A 43 -14.58 -1.88 3.40
C SER A 43 -13.17 -1.33 3.49
N TYR A 44 -12.97 -0.13 2.92
CA TYR A 44 -11.64 0.48 2.92
C TYR A 44 -11.70 2.01 2.93
N LEU A 45 -10.59 2.60 3.37
CA LEU A 45 -10.25 4.01 3.24
C LEU A 45 -8.86 4.09 2.60
N LEU A 46 -8.75 4.75 1.45
CA LEU A 46 -7.49 5.07 0.78
C LEU A 46 -7.34 6.59 0.78
N GLU A 47 -6.29 7.11 1.40
CA GLU A 47 -6.00 8.54 1.45
C GLU A 47 -4.59 8.82 0.96
N SER A 48 -4.39 9.99 0.36
CA SER A 48 -3.06 10.56 0.18
C SER A 48 -2.91 11.72 1.16
N ALA A 49 -2.07 11.54 2.18
CA ALA A 49 -1.91 12.49 3.27
C ALA A 49 -0.57 13.25 3.23
N ALA A 50 0.22 13.12 2.16
CA ALA A 50 1.52 13.76 2.05
C ALA A 50 1.40 15.29 2.01
N GLN A 51 2.14 15.96 2.89
CA GLN A 51 2.36 17.41 2.82
C GLN A 51 3.41 17.69 1.74
N GLY A 52 3.04 18.37 0.66
CA GLY A 52 4.06 18.90 -0.24
C GLY A 52 3.85 18.73 -1.73
N GLY A 53 2.65 18.60 -2.25
CA GLY A 53 2.47 18.70 -3.69
C GLY A 53 1.13 18.19 -4.21
N GLU A 54 0.48 19.03 -5.00
CA GLU A 54 -0.80 18.77 -5.66
C GLU A 54 -0.80 17.52 -6.57
N LYS A 55 0.38 17.01 -6.96
CA LYS A 55 0.52 15.90 -7.91
C LYS A 55 0.02 14.55 -7.36
N TRP A 56 0.11 14.31 -6.06
CA TRP A 56 -0.08 12.96 -5.47
C TRP A 56 -1.27 12.86 -4.51
N SER A 57 -1.81 13.99 -4.00
CA SER A 57 -2.78 14.03 -2.90
C SER A 57 -4.18 14.54 -3.30
N ARG A 58 -4.55 14.40 -4.58
CA ARG A 58 -5.82 14.96 -5.07
C ARG A 58 -7.03 14.18 -4.57
N TYR A 59 -6.98 12.84 -4.61
CA TYR A 59 -8.14 12.02 -4.34
C TYR A 59 -7.97 11.20 -3.07
N SER A 60 -9.05 11.13 -2.28
CA SER A 60 -9.23 10.13 -1.24
C SER A 60 -10.49 9.32 -1.51
N MET A 61 -10.46 8.02 -1.20
CA MET A 61 -11.49 7.07 -1.62
C MET A 61 -11.97 6.28 -0.42
N VAL A 62 -13.29 6.18 -0.27
CA VAL A 62 -13.96 5.38 0.75
C VAL A 62 -14.80 4.33 0.02
N GLY A 63 -14.47 3.05 0.20
CA GLY A 63 -15.28 1.94 -0.30
C GLY A 63 -16.24 1.45 0.76
N LEU A 64 -17.51 1.40 0.42
CA LEU A 64 -18.53 0.82 1.28
C LEU A 64 -18.38 -0.72 1.31
N PRO A 65 -18.94 -1.41 2.32
CA PRO A 65 -18.87 -2.87 2.41
C PRO A 65 -19.21 -3.56 1.09
N ALA A 66 -18.22 -4.23 0.52
CA ALA A 66 -18.37 -4.95 -0.73
C ALA A 66 -19.14 -6.24 -0.50
N LYS A 67 -20.03 -6.57 -1.45
CA LYS A 67 -20.86 -7.78 -1.39
C LYS A 67 -20.17 -8.99 -2.03
N LYS A 68 -19.25 -8.76 -2.96
CA LYS A 68 -18.56 -9.81 -3.70
C LYS A 68 -17.05 -9.69 -3.50
N ILE A 69 -16.46 -10.81 -3.10
CA ILE A 69 -15.04 -10.90 -2.73
C ILE A 69 -14.40 -12.04 -3.52
N LEU A 70 -13.21 -11.80 -4.03
CA LEU A 70 -12.35 -12.80 -4.63
C LEU A 70 -11.14 -13.03 -3.71
N LYS A 71 -10.91 -14.26 -3.30
CA LYS A 71 -9.75 -14.68 -2.51
C LYS A 71 -8.96 -15.73 -3.28
N VAL A 72 -7.64 -15.73 -3.14
CA VAL A 72 -6.74 -16.74 -3.70
C VAL A 72 -5.83 -17.28 -2.61
N PHE A 73 -5.76 -18.59 -2.50
CA PHE A 73 -4.86 -19.32 -1.62
C PHE A 73 -4.02 -20.30 -2.47
N GLY A 74 -2.78 -19.97 -2.75
CA GLY A 74 -2.00 -20.72 -3.74
C GLY A 74 -2.70 -20.70 -5.11
N HIS A 75 -3.15 -21.84 -5.59
CA HIS A 75 -3.89 -21.96 -6.84
C HIS A 75 -5.41 -22.10 -6.65
N GLU A 76 -5.89 -22.10 -5.42
CA GLU A 76 -7.32 -22.19 -5.11
C GLU A 76 -7.95 -20.79 -5.12
N ILE A 77 -9.00 -20.62 -5.90
CA ILE A 77 -9.84 -19.42 -5.96
C ILE A 77 -11.11 -19.65 -5.17
N VAL A 78 -11.46 -18.69 -4.34
CA VAL A 78 -12.70 -18.67 -3.55
C VAL A 78 -13.46 -17.39 -3.89
N LEU A 79 -14.69 -17.53 -4.31
CA LEU A 79 -15.62 -16.42 -4.52
C LEU A 79 -16.65 -16.39 -3.39
N GLU A 80 -16.79 -15.25 -2.74
CA GLU A 80 -17.82 -15.01 -1.74
C GLU A 80 -18.80 -13.95 -2.25
N GLU A 81 -20.09 -14.12 -1.96
CA GLU A 81 -21.13 -13.14 -2.23
C GLU A 81 -22.03 -12.99 -1.01
N GLU A 82 -22.21 -11.76 -0.53
CA GLU A 82 -22.99 -11.43 0.69
C GLU A 82 -22.56 -12.26 1.93
N GLY A 83 -21.26 -12.54 2.06
CA GLY A 83 -20.69 -13.30 3.19
C GLY A 83 -20.84 -14.82 3.07
N VAL A 84 -21.28 -15.33 1.92
CA VAL A 84 -21.41 -16.77 1.65
C VAL A 84 -20.47 -17.16 0.52
N GLU A 85 -19.71 -18.25 0.71
CA GLU A 85 -18.93 -18.86 -0.37
C GLU A 85 -19.86 -19.38 -1.46
N VAL A 86 -19.73 -18.86 -2.68
CA VAL A 86 -20.57 -19.23 -3.83
C VAL A 86 -19.84 -20.10 -4.84
N ASP A 87 -18.51 -20.05 -4.85
CA ASP A 87 -17.68 -20.88 -5.74
C ASP A 87 -16.29 -21.13 -5.14
N ARG A 88 -15.70 -22.30 -5.41
CA ARG A 88 -14.35 -22.70 -5.01
C ARG A 88 -13.76 -23.66 -6.03
N PHE A 89 -12.63 -23.33 -6.59
CA PHE A 89 -12.00 -24.15 -7.63
C PHE A 89 -10.50 -23.86 -7.75
N GLU A 90 -9.78 -24.83 -8.33
CA GLU A 90 -8.36 -24.70 -8.68
C GLU A 90 -8.17 -23.94 -10.01
N CYS A 91 -7.18 -23.06 -10.04
CA CYS A 91 -6.81 -22.27 -11.21
C CYS A 91 -5.31 -22.32 -11.47
N THR A 92 -4.91 -22.55 -12.72
CA THR A 92 -3.50 -22.64 -13.09
C THR A 92 -2.78 -21.30 -13.01
N ASP A 93 -3.44 -20.19 -13.38
CA ASP A 93 -2.92 -18.82 -13.32
C ASP A 93 -3.95 -17.90 -12.65
N PRO A 94 -3.86 -17.70 -11.32
CA PRO A 94 -4.75 -16.82 -10.61
C PRO A 94 -4.73 -15.36 -11.08
N LEU A 95 -3.60 -14.86 -11.57
CA LEU A 95 -3.51 -13.48 -12.08
C LEU A 95 -4.27 -13.32 -13.40
N GLU A 96 -4.22 -14.32 -14.30
CA GLU A 96 -5.03 -14.34 -15.51
C GLU A 96 -6.53 -14.42 -15.16
N TYR A 97 -6.88 -15.23 -14.16
CA TYR A 97 -8.27 -15.32 -13.71
C TYR A 97 -8.78 -13.97 -13.19
N VAL A 98 -8.01 -13.24 -12.38
CA VAL A 98 -8.36 -11.89 -11.90
C VAL A 98 -8.63 -10.95 -13.06
N GLU A 99 -7.80 -10.98 -14.10
CA GLU A 99 -7.99 -10.17 -15.31
C GLU A 99 -9.29 -10.51 -16.03
N GLN A 100 -9.53 -11.80 -16.28
CA GLN A 100 -10.77 -12.27 -16.92
C GLN A 100 -12.00 -11.97 -16.07
N PHE A 101 -11.88 -12.04 -14.75
CA PHE A 101 -12.93 -11.66 -13.81
C PHE A 101 -13.25 -10.16 -13.91
N GLN A 102 -12.24 -9.28 -14.00
CA GLN A 102 -12.43 -7.84 -14.19
C GLN A 102 -13.10 -7.53 -15.53
N LEU A 103 -12.72 -8.18 -16.61
CA LEU A 103 -13.26 -7.97 -17.95
C LEU A 103 -14.75 -8.31 -18.10
N GLN A 104 -15.35 -9.04 -17.17
CA GLN A 104 -16.79 -9.28 -17.13
C GLN A 104 -17.59 -7.98 -16.87
N TYR A 105 -16.97 -7.00 -16.25
CA TYR A 105 -17.55 -5.69 -15.93
C TYR A 105 -17.29 -4.71 -17.08
N ARG A 106 -18.21 -4.65 -18.04
CA ARG A 106 -18.11 -3.74 -19.21
C ARG A 106 -18.51 -2.33 -18.79
N TYR A 107 -17.51 -1.52 -18.52
CA TYR A 107 -17.62 -0.16 -18.01
C TYR A 107 -17.58 0.87 -19.15
N PRO A 108 -18.52 1.86 -19.21
CA PRO A 108 -18.56 2.87 -20.27
C PRO A 108 -17.50 3.97 -20.04
N PRO A 109 -16.88 4.51 -21.10
CA PRO A 109 -16.02 5.69 -21.00
C PRO A 109 -16.87 6.93 -20.75
N ILE A 110 -16.89 7.43 -19.52
CA ILE A 110 -17.65 8.64 -19.13
C ILE A 110 -16.67 9.74 -18.75
N GLU A 111 -16.69 10.84 -19.52
CA GLU A 111 -15.86 12.00 -19.23
C GLU A 111 -16.33 12.76 -17.97
N GLY A 112 -15.38 13.41 -17.28
CA GLY A 112 -15.66 14.28 -16.13
C GLY A 112 -15.75 13.55 -14.78
N LEU A 113 -15.75 12.22 -14.76
CA LEU A 113 -15.66 11.44 -13.53
C LEU A 113 -14.25 11.47 -12.95
N PRO A 114 -14.09 11.21 -11.63
CA PRO A 114 -12.77 10.96 -11.02
C PRO A 114 -12.02 9.82 -11.73
N ILE A 115 -10.69 9.81 -11.58
CA ILE A 115 -9.82 8.74 -12.13
C ILE A 115 -10.20 7.35 -11.62
N TYR A 116 -10.72 7.29 -10.40
CA TYR A 116 -11.25 6.10 -9.77
C TYR A 116 -12.75 6.26 -9.53
N THR A 117 -13.52 5.29 -9.98
CA THR A 117 -14.98 5.26 -9.83
C THR A 117 -15.49 3.96 -9.21
N GLY A 118 -14.60 3.07 -8.83
CA GLY A 118 -14.81 1.71 -8.39
C GLY A 118 -13.91 0.75 -9.13
N GLY A 119 -13.84 -0.49 -8.68
CA GLY A 119 -12.91 -1.46 -9.24
C GLY A 119 -12.76 -2.70 -8.36
N LEU A 120 -11.73 -3.48 -8.62
CA LEU A 120 -11.23 -4.49 -7.71
C LEU A 120 -10.24 -3.82 -6.75
N VAL A 121 -10.55 -3.82 -5.45
CA VAL A 121 -9.76 -3.15 -4.41
C VAL A 121 -9.29 -4.15 -3.38
N GLY A 122 -8.02 -4.09 -3.03
CA GLY A 122 -7.45 -5.01 -2.05
C GLY A 122 -5.95 -5.13 -2.20
N TYR A 123 -5.44 -6.34 -2.19
CA TYR A 123 -4.01 -6.56 -2.30
C TYR A 123 -3.66 -7.82 -3.12
N PHE A 124 -2.47 -7.75 -3.70
CA PHE A 124 -1.71 -8.88 -4.22
C PHE A 124 -0.50 -9.06 -3.30
N GLY A 125 -0.47 -10.12 -2.53
CA GLY A 125 0.65 -10.41 -1.62
C GLY A 125 1.96 -10.61 -2.38
N TYR A 126 3.09 -10.50 -1.66
CA TYR A 126 4.42 -10.75 -2.21
C TYR A 126 4.51 -12.10 -2.92
N ASP A 127 3.87 -13.12 -2.37
CA ASP A 127 3.90 -14.48 -2.91
C ASP A 127 3.15 -14.64 -4.24
N SER A 128 2.38 -13.63 -4.68
CA SER A 128 1.80 -13.60 -6.03
C SER A 128 2.87 -13.62 -7.14
N MET A 129 4.12 -13.26 -6.84
CA MET A 129 5.25 -13.41 -7.74
C MET A 129 5.48 -14.85 -8.21
N ARG A 130 5.09 -15.86 -7.40
CA ARG A 130 5.27 -17.29 -7.68
C ARG A 130 4.44 -17.76 -8.86
N TYR A 131 3.35 -17.04 -9.18
CA TYR A 131 2.57 -17.27 -10.39
C TYR A 131 3.31 -16.84 -11.67
N VAL A 132 4.25 -15.89 -11.53
CA VAL A 132 5.08 -15.37 -12.62
C VAL A 132 6.41 -16.13 -12.70
N GLU A 133 7.11 -16.28 -11.57
CA GLU A 133 8.45 -16.89 -11.47
C GLU A 133 8.35 -18.35 -11.02
N LYS A 134 8.14 -19.26 -11.96
CA LYS A 134 7.96 -20.71 -11.70
C LYS A 134 9.09 -21.36 -10.91
N ARG A 135 10.30 -20.80 -10.95
CA ARG A 135 11.45 -21.30 -10.17
C ARG A 135 11.26 -21.19 -8.66
N LEU A 136 10.36 -20.30 -8.23
CA LEU A 136 10.06 -20.03 -6.81
C LEU A 136 8.78 -20.73 -6.32
N ALA A 137 8.13 -21.53 -7.18
CA ALA A 137 6.84 -22.14 -6.84
C ALA A 137 6.90 -23.08 -5.62
N ASP A 138 8.01 -23.82 -5.48
CA ASP A 138 8.17 -24.87 -4.46
C ASP A 138 9.06 -24.43 -3.26
N SER A 139 9.54 -23.17 -3.24
CA SER A 139 10.45 -22.67 -2.20
C SER A 139 9.78 -21.82 -1.12
N THR A 140 8.44 -21.77 -1.10
CA THR A 140 7.67 -20.92 -0.18
C THR A 140 7.93 -21.27 1.28
N PRO A 141 8.40 -20.33 2.12
CA PRO A 141 8.49 -20.52 3.55
C PRO A 141 7.12 -20.76 4.22
N PRO A 142 7.07 -21.28 5.46
CA PRO A 142 5.82 -21.56 6.18
C PRO A 142 4.94 -20.33 6.32
N ASP A 143 3.63 -20.47 6.07
CA ASP A 143 2.64 -19.42 6.30
C ASP A 143 2.21 -19.42 7.77
N VAL A 144 2.47 -18.33 8.48
CA VAL A 144 2.16 -18.19 9.92
C VAL A 144 0.92 -17.32 10.14
N ILE A 145 0.60 -16.39 9.24
CA ILE A 145 -0.55 -15.49 9.41
C ILE A 145 -1.82 -16.10 8.81
N GLY A 146 -1.68 -16.86 7.72
CA GLY A 146 -2.81 -17.52 7.06
C GLY A 146 -3.77 -16.53 6.39
N THR A 147 -3.24 -15.47 5.76
CA THR A 147 -4.03 -14.58 4.91
C THR A 147 -4.03 -15.07 3.47
N PRO A 148 -5.07 -14.77 2.67
CA PRO A 148 -5.03 -15.06 1.24
C PRO A 148 -3.79 -14.47 0.56
N ASP A 149 -3.30 -15.10 -0.51
CA ASP A 149 -2.25 -14.52 -1.36
C ASP A 149 -2.74 -13.30 -2.13
N ILE A 150 -4.03 -13.34 -2.51
CA ILE A 150 -4.72 -12.22 -3.14
C ILE A 150 -6.10 -12.10 -2.48
N LEU A 151 -6.51 -10.88 -2.12
CA LEU A 151 -7.87 -10.59 -1.72
C LEU A 151 -8.32 -9.31 -2.41
N LEU A 152 -9.42 -9.40 -3.17
CA LEU A 152 -9.97 -8.31 -3.94
C LEU A 152 -11.47 -8.17 -3.67
N MET A 153 -11.86 -6.97 -3.25
CA MET A 153 -13.25 -6.55 -3.08
C MET A 153 -13.80 -5.99 -4.40
N VAL A 154 -14.97 -6.43 -4.82
CA VAL A 154 -15.71 -5.82 -5.94
C VAL A 154 -16.36 -4.55 -5.44
N SER A 155 -15.70 -3.43 -5.63
CA SER A 155 -16.09 -2.14 -5.07
C SER A 155 -17.02 -1.39 -6.02
N ASN A 156 -18.32 -1.50 -5.76
CA ASN A 156 -19.37 -0.89 -6.57
C ASN A 156 -19.89 0.42 -5.98
N ASP A 157 -19.87 0.56 -4.65
CA ASP A 157 -20.33 1.73 -3.92
C ASP A 157 -19.13 2.46 -3.33
N VAL A 158 -18.84 3.65 -3.83
CA VAL A 158 -17.65 4.42 -3.41
C VAL A 158 -17.96 5.89 -3.18
N VAL A 159 -17.23 6.49 -2.27
CA VAL A 159 -17.18 7.94 -2.05
C VAL A 159 -15.80 8.43 -2.41
N VAL A 160 -15.71 9.36 -3.35
CA VAL A 160 -14.43 9.93 -3.80
C VAL A 160 -14.39 11.41 -3.46
N PHE A 161 -13.41 11.78 -2.64
CA PHE A 161 -13.10 13.18 -2.32
C PHE A 161 -12.13 13.72 -3.38
N ASP A 162 -12.51 14.82 -4.04
CA ASP A 162 -11.63 15.62 -4.90
C ASP A 162 -11.19 16.87 -4.13
N SER A 163 -10.02 16.82 -3.50
CA SER A 163 -9.51 17.91 -2.65
C SER A 163 -9.22 19.18 -3.46
N VAL A 164 -8.91 19.06 -4.76
CA VAL A 164 -8.64 20.22 -5.64
C VAL A 164 -9.93 20.94 -6.00
N LYS A 165 -11.01 20.20 -6.29
CA LYS A 165 -12.29 20.77 -6.65
C LYS A 165 -13.19 21.07 -5.44
N GLY A 166 -12.83 20.62 -4.23
CA GLY A 166 -13.68 20.72 -3.04
C GLY A 166 -15.01 19.97 -3.17
N LYS A 167 -14.98 18.80 -3.82
CA LYS A 167 -16.18 18.01 -4.11
C LYS A 167 -16.06 16.59 -3.56
N ILE A 168 -17.22 16.03 -3.21
CA ILE A 168 -17.42 14.61 -2.91
C ILE A 168 -18.26 14.02 -4.04
N HIS A 169 -17.78 12.93 -4.64
CA HIS A 169 -18.53 12.14 -5.60
C HIS A 169 -19.03 10.86 -4.92
N LEU A 170 -20.34 10.71 -4.81
CA LEU A 170 -20.99 9.45 -4.45
C LEU A 170 -21.21 8.68 -5.75
N ILE A 171 -20.75 7.44 -5.82
CA ILE A 171 -20.79 6.62 -7.03
C ILE A 171 -21.31 5.24 -6.66
N THR A 172 -22.30 4.77 -7.40
CA THR A 172 -22.76 3.38 -7.36
C THR A 172 -22.87 2.83 -8.77
N HIS A 173 -22.80 1.52 -8.95
CA HIS A 173 -22.85 0.89 -10.26
C HIS A 173 -24.15 0.12 -10.43
N ALA A 174 -24.75 0.28 -11.60
CA ALA A 174 -26.00 -0.36 -11.97
C ALA A 174 -25.81 -1.33 -13.14
N ASN A 175 -26.33 -2.57 -13.00
CA ASN A 175 -26.40 -3.52 -14.10
C ASN A 175 -27.75 -3.38 -14.81
N PRO A 176 -27.81 -2.93 -16.08
CA PRO A 176 -29.04 -2.67 -16.81
C PRO A 176 -29.87 -3.91 -17.12
N GLU A 177 -29.35 -5.13 -16.90
CA GLU A 177 -30.15 -6.37 -16.99
C GLU A 177 -31.30 -6.37 -15.97
N ASN A 178 -31.14 -5.65 -14.85
CA ASN A 178 -32.22 -5.40 -13.91
C ASN A 178 -33.05 -4.19 -14.37
N ALA A 179 -34.33 -4.38 -14.67
CA ALA A 179 -35.22 -3.32 -15.12
C ALA A 179 -35.33 -2.12 -14.16
N ALA A 180 -35.12 -2.32 -12.85
CA ALA A 180 -35.12 -1.28 -11.83
C ALA A 180 -33.73 -0.72 -11.51
N ALA A 181 -32.67 -1.10 -12.26
CA ALA A 181 -31.29 -0.80 -11.93
C ALA A 181 -31.01 0.70 -11.69
N TYR A 182 -31.52 1.56 -12.55
CA TYR A 182 -31.35 3.02 -12.39
C TYR A 182 -32.04 3.54 -11.14
N GLN A 183 -33.28 3.10 -10.87
CA GLN A 183 -34.04 3.50 -9.68
C GLN A 183 -33.37 3.01 -8.41
N ASN A 184 -32.94 1.75 -8.37
CA ASN A 184 -32.21 1.18 -7.23
C ASN A 184 -30.90 1.94 -6.97
N ALA A 185 -30.18 2.36 -8.04
CA ALA A 185 -28.98 3.16 -7.90
C ALA A 185 -29.26 4.55 -7.29
N GLN A 186 -30.38 5.21 -7.67
CA GLN A 186 -30.78 6.49 -7.07
C GLN A 186 -31.10 6.31 -5.58
N GLU A 187 -31.86 5.27 -5.22
CA GLU A 187 -32.19 4.96 -3.83
C GLU A 187 -30.92 4.66 -3.01
N ARG A 188 -29.95 3.96 -3.62
CA ARG A 188 -28.67 3.70 -3.00
C ARG A 188 -27.86 4.98 -2.73
N LEU A 189 -27.85 5.92 -3.68
CA LEU A 189 -27.23 7.24 -3.49
C LEU A 189 -27.93 8.05 -2.40
N ASP A 190 -29.28 8.00 -2.32
CA ASP A 190 -30.04 8.64 -1.24
C ASP A 190 -29.70 8.03 0.14
N GLU A 191 -29.55 6.71 0.22
CA GLU A 191 -29.08 6.04 1.43
C GLU A 191 -27.69 6.51 1.85
N MET A 192 -26.73 6.62 0.91
CA MET A 192 -25.38 7.12 1.18
C MET A 192 -25.41 8.55 1.73
N VAL A 193 -26.19 9.45 1.11
CA VAL A 193 -26.40 10.83 1.60
C VAL A 193 -26.98 10.81 3.02
N GLY A 194 -28.01 10.00 3.26
CA GLY A 194 -28.62 9.87 4.59
C GLY A 194 -27.64 9.35 5.66
N LYS A 195 -26.74 8.44 5.31
CA LYS A 195 -25.67 7.97 6.21
C LYS A 195 -24.67 9.07 6.51
N MET A 196 -24.25 9.88 5.53
CA MET A 196 -23.33 11.01 5.74
C MET A 196 -23.87 12.05 6.74
N GLN A 197 -25.19 12.20 6.85
CA GLN A 197 -25.81 13.12 7.81
C GLN A 197 -25.81 12.60 9.27
N ARG A 198 -25.40 11.34 9.51
CA ARG A 198 -25.35 10.77 10.86
C ARG A 198 -24.19 11.35 11.68
N ASN A 199 -24.37 11.32 13.00
CA ASN A 199 -23.29 11.67 13.91
C ASN A 199 -22.23 10.56 13.96
N ILE A 200 -20.98 10.95 14.24
CA ILE A 200 -19.91 10.01 14.54
C ILE A 200 -20.22 9.34 15.89
N PRO A 201 -20.10 7.99 16.00
CA PRO A 201 -20.31 7.28 17.25
C PRO A 201 -19.37 7.77 18.37
N ALA A 202 -19.87 7.84 19.60
CA ALA A 202 -19.09 8.29 20.75
C ALA A 202 -17.85 7.42 20.99
N SER A 203 -17.93 6.11 20.76
CA SER A 203 -16.80 5.17 20.86
C SER A 203 -15.61 5.52 19.97
N VAL A 204 -15.87 6.14 18.82
CA VAL A 204 -14.81 6.63 17.92
C VAL A 204 -14.21 7.93 18.43
N LEU A 205 -15.03 8.79 19.07
CA LEU A 205 -14.57 10.08 19.61
C LEU A 205 -13.76 9.93 20.88
N THR A 206 -14.10 8.95 21.71
CA THR A 206 -13.46 8.65 23.00
C THR A 206 -12.98 7.19 23.05
N PRO A 207 -11.83 6.87 22.41
CA PRO A 207 -11.28 5.53 22.43
C PRO A 207 -10.94 5.08 23.84
N GLU A 208 -11.16 3.80 24.13
CA GLU A 208 -10.75 3.18 25.38
C GLU A 208 -9.21 3.11 25.47
N LYS A 209 -8.67 3.14 26.69
CA LYS A 209 -7.24 2.96 26.95
C LYS A 209 -6.96 1.49 27.19
N GLY A 210 -5.93 0.99 26.54
CA GLY A 210 -5.37 -0.34 26.73
C GLY A 210 -4.11 -0.33 27.63
N PRO A 211 -3.30 -1.39 27.54
CA PRO A 211 -2.03 -1.49 28.27
C PRO A 211 -1.00 -0.48 27.76
N VAL A 212 -0.03 -0.14 28.61
CA VAL A 212 1.15 0.63 28.14
C VAL A 212 2.02 -0.29 27.30
N VAL A 213 2.38 0.17 26.10
CA VAL A 213 3.17 -0.60 25.13
C VAL A 213 4.51 0.10 24.89
N HIS A 214 5.59 -0.67 24.92
CA HIS A 214 6.95 -0.25 24.63
C HIS A 214 7.51 -0.97 23.39
N GLU A 215 8.60 -0.47 22.81
CA GLU A 215 9.24 -1.08 21.65
C GLU A 215 9.73 -2.53 21.95
N GLU A 216 10.17 -2.78 23.19
CA GLU A 216 10.66 -4.07 23.66
C GLU A 216 9.57 -5.15 23.79
N ASP A 217 8.29 -4.78 23.77
CA ASP A 217 7.17 -5.73 23.81
C ASP A 217 6.92 -6.41 22.48
N PHE A 218 7.51 -5.88 21.39
CA PHE A 218 7.41 -6.48 20.06
C PHE A 218 8.42 -7.62 19.92
N VAL A 219 7.91 -8.80 19.57
CA VAL A 219 8.72 -10.02 19.45
C VAL A 219 9.03 -10.29 17.98
N SER A 220 10.33 -10.38 17.67
CA SER A 220 10.82 -10.82 16.36
C SER A 220 10.70 -12.34 16.22
N SER A 221 10.18 -12.82 15.10
CA SER A 221 10.18 -14.25 14.75
C SER A 221 11.54 -14.73 14.25
N TYR A 222 12.39 -13.82 13.81
CA TYR A 222 13.75 -14.13 13.31
C TYR A 222 14.79 -14.17 14.44
N GLY A 223 14.77 -13.14 15.29
CA GLY A 223 15.77 -12.89 16.32
C GLY A 223 17.06 -12.24 15.79
N GLU A 224 17.65 -11.36 16.60
CA GLU A 224 18.80 -10.54 16.19
C GLU A 224 20.05 -11.38 15.85
N GLU A 225 20.34 -12.41 16.65
CA GLU A 225 21.52 -13.26 16.45
C GLU A 225 21.47 -14.01 15.11
N GLN A 226 20.32 -14.61 14.78
CA GLN A 226 20.17 -15.33 13.51
C GLN A 226 20.14 -14.36 12.32
N PHE A 227 19.43 -13.24 12.44
CA PHE A 227 19.38 -12.23 11.38
C PHE A 227 20.77 -11.69 11.04
N THR A 228 21.56 -11.32 12.05
CA THR A 228 22.92 -10.79 11.84
C THR A 228 23.86 -11.84 11.26
N HIS A 229 23.74 -13.10 11.69
CA HIS A 229 24.48 -14.21 11.10
C HIS A 229 24.14 -14.39 9.61
N ASP A 230 22.86 -14.34 9.26
CA ASP A 230 22.41 -14.54 7.89
C ASP A 230 22.75 -13.34 6.97
N VAL A 231 22.81 -12.12 7.51
CA VAL A 231 23.38 -10.97 6.78
C VAL A 231 24.83 -11.28 6.34
N ASP A 232 25.68 -11.86 7.20
CA ASP A 232 27.05 -12.22 6.82
C ASP A 232 27.08 -13.33 5.75
N ARG A 233 26.19 -14.32 5.81
CA ARG A 233 26.05 -15.35 4.78
C ARG A 233 25.58 -14.77 3.43
N ILE A 234 24.67 -13.82 3.44
CA ILE A 234 24.23 -13.12 2.21
C ILE A 234 25.41 -12.32 1.61
N LYS A 235 26.25 -11.72 2.44
CA LYS A 235 27.50 -11.06 1.96
C LYS A 235 28.43 -12.02 1.26
N ASP A 236 28.45 -13.30 1.63
CA ASP A 236 29.24 -14.31 0.92
C ASP A 236 28.68 -14.57 -0.48
N TYR A 237 27.33 -14.68 -0.65
CA TYR A 237 26.70 -14.73 -1.99
C TYR A 237 27.06 -13.51 -2.86
N ILE A 238 27.12 -12.33 -2.24
CA ILE A 238 27.50 -11.09 -2.97
C ILE A 238 28.97 -11.15 -3.40
N ARG A 239 29.88 -11.61 -2.53
CA ARG A 239 31.30 -11.76 -2.85
C ARG A 239 31.58 -12.83 -3.92
N GLU A 240 30.77 -13.88 -3.96
CA GLU A 240 30.81 -14.93 -4.98
C GLU A 240 30.24 -14.48 -6.31
N GLY A 241 29.54 -13.34 -6.36
CA GLY A 241 29.00 -12.72 -7.57
C GLY A 241 27.60 -13.20 -7.94
N ASP A 242 26.88 -13.86 -7.04
CA ASP A 242 25.51 -14.33 -7.25
C ASP A 242 24.52 -13.16 -7.35
N VAL A 243 24.68 -12.16 -6.48
CA VAL A 243 23.83 -10.97 -6.39
C VAL A 243 24.65 -9.72 -6.06
N MET A 244 24.10 -8.55 -6.33
CA MET A 244 24.65 -7.26 -5.91
C MET A 244 24.02 -6.78 -4.60
N GLN A 245 22.72 -7.08 -4.41
CA GLN A 245 21.95 -6.69 -3.24
C GLN A 245 20.84 -7.71 -2.98
N VAL A 246 20.55 -7.97 -1.70
CA VAL A 246 19.38 -8.73 -1.24
C VAL A 246 18.69 -7.97 -0.12
N VAL A 247 17.38 -7.84 -0.17
CA VAL A 247 16.60 -7.24 0.91
C VAL A 247 16.14 -8.35 1.86
N LEU A 248 16.84 -8.49 2.99
CA LEU A 248 16.45 -9.40 4.05
C LEU A 248 15.48 -8.72 5.02
N SER A 249 14.41 -9.40 5.41
CA SER A 249 13.40 -8.83 6.31
C SER A 249 13.16 -9.69 7.56
N GLN A 250 12.66 -9.05 8.60
CA GLN A 250 12.16 -9.69 9.81
C GLN A 250 10.73 -9.29 10.08
N ARG A 251 9.95 -10.20 10.68
CA ARG A 251 8.60 -9.92 11.18
C ARG A 251 8.61 -9.79 12.69
N MET A 252 7.95 -8.76 13.17
CA MET A 252 7.73 -8.50 14.59
C MET A 252 6.24 -8.54 14.88
N SER A 253 5.87 -8.95 16.08
CA SER A 253 4.47 -9.06 16.47
C SER A 253 4.25 -8.73 17.93
N ILE A 254 3.03 -8.27 18.23
CA ILE A 254 2.56 -7.97 19.58
C ILE A 254 1.08 -8.37 19.71
N LEU A 255 0.63 -8.69 20.93
CA LEU A 255 -0.79 -8.79 21.23
C LEU A 255 -1.44 -7.39 21.07
N PHE A 256 -2.53 -7.30 20.35
CA PHE A 256 -3.23 -6.05 20.09
C PHE A 256 -4.73 -6.25 20.17
N GLU A 257 -5.35 -5.65 21.17
CA GLU A 257 -6.80 -5.71 21.42
C GLU A 257 -7.51 -4.38 21.09
N GLY A 258 -6.72 -3.35 20.72
CA GLY A 258 -7.23 -2.04 20.34
C GLY A 258 -8.00 -2.06 19.02
N GLU A 259 -8.82 -1.04 18.79
CA GLU A 259 -9.56 -0.88 17.54
C GLU A 259 -8.60 -0.56 16.37
N PRO A 260 -8.57 -1.37 15.29
CA PRO A 260 -7.67 -1.17 14.15
C PRO A 260 -7.82 0.21 13.49
N LEU A 261 -9.03 0.79 13.50
CA LEU A 261 -9.25 2.13 12.99
C LEU A 261 -8.54 3.21 13.83
N ASN A 262 -8.40 2.99 15.14
CA ASN A 262 -7.64 3.90 16.00
C ASN A 262 -6.14 3.82 15.73
N LEU A 263 -5.62 2.64 15.38
CA LEU A 263 -4.24 2.51 14.89
C LEU A 263 -4.03 3.31 13.59
N TYR A 264 -4.98 3.26 12.66
CA TYR A 264 -4.93 4.09 11.46
C TYR A 264 -4.89 5.58 11.80
N ARG A 265 -5.72 6.04 12.74
CA ARG A 265 -5.76 7.44 13.20
C ARG A 265 -4.44 7.88 13.81
N ALA A 266 -3.85 7.03 14.67
CA ALA A 266 -2.54 7.28 15.26
C ALA A 266 -1.45 7.39 14.18
N LEU A 267 -1.40 6.41 13.28
CA LEU A 267 -0.41 6.34 12.21
C LEU A 267 -0.53 7.53 11.24
N ARG A 268 -1.76 7.92 10.88
CA ARG A 268 -2.04 9.09 10.05
C ARG A 268 -1.55 10.40 10.67
N SER A 269 -1.60 10.50 11.99
CA SER A 269 -1.10 11.66 12.72
C SER A 269 0.42 11.69 12.86
N LEU A 270 1.02 10.53 13.13
CA LEU A 270 2.47 10.41 13.38
C LEU A 270 3.30 10.42 12.11
N ASN A 271 2.81 9.75 11.06
CA ASN A 271 3.57 9.52 9.83
C ASN A 271 2.69 9.63 8.58
N PRO A 272 2.16 10.83 8.24
CA PRO A 272 1.38 10.99 7.01
C PRO A 272 2.23 10.68 5.78
N SER A 273 1.67 9.90 4.85
CA SER A 273 2.36 9.39 3.67
C SER A 273 1.48 9.49 2.41
N PRO A 274 2.06 9.41 1.19
CA PRO A 274 1.29 9.43 -0.05
C PRO A 274 0.24 8.34 -0.17
N TYR A 275 0.51 7.17 0.42
CA TYR A 275 -0.40 6.02 0.42
C TYR A 275 -0.75 5.61 1.85
N MET A 276 -1.77 6.27 2.40
CA MET A 276 -2.40 5.86 3.65
C MET A 276 -3.57 4.94 3.32
N TYR A 277 -3.61 3.76 3.91
CA TYR A 277 -4.77 2.89 3.74
C TYR A 277 -5.16 2.15 5.01
N TYR A 278 -6.45 1.98 5.15
CA TYR A 278 -7.12 1.14 6.12
C TYR A 278 -8.06 0.20 5.36
N MET A 279 -7.93 -1.09 5.58
CA MET A 279 -8.80 -2.10 5.01
C MET A 279 -9.33 -3.01 6.11
N HIS A 280 -10.65 -3.14 6.20
CA HIS A 280 -11.33 -4.09 7.05
C HIS A 280 -11.71 -5.31 6.20
N LEU A 281 -10.97 -6.40 6.33
CA LEU A 281 -11.06 -7.58 5.46
C LEU A 281 -11.68 -8.78 6.18
N ASP A 282 -12.78 -8.51 6.92
CA ASP A 282 -13.52 -9.46 7.75
C ASP A 282 -12.73 -9.91 8.99
N ASP A 283 -12.00 -11.02 8.92
CA ASP A 283 -11.24 -11.60 10.03
C ASP A 283 -9.88 -10.94 10.28
N PHE A 284 -9.44 -10.03 9.41
CA PHE A 284 -8.20 -9.27 9.58
C PHE A 284 -8.29 -7.85 9.03
N HIS A 285 -7.32 -7.02 9.44
CA HIS A 285 -7.22 -5.64 8.99
C HIS A 285 -5.82 -5.34 8.46
N ILE A 286 -5.76 -4.40 7.52
CA ILE A 286 -4.50 -3.83 7.03
C ILE A 286 -4.50 -2.34 7.33
N VAL A 287 -3.47 -1.87 8.03
CA VAL A 287 -3.27 -0.46 8.38
C VAL A 287 -1.90 -0.02 7.92
N SER A 288 -1.84 1.02 7.08
CA SER A 288 -0.58 1.40 6.45
C SER A 288 -0.37 2.89 6.29
N SER A 289 0.91 3.25 6.26
CA SER A 289 1.45 4.54 5.86
C SER A 289 2.61 4.32 4.89
N SER A 290 2.29 3.82 3.67
CA SER A 290 3.32 3.51 2.66
C SER A 290 3.81 4.78 1.96
N PRO A 291 5.12 5.00 1.88
CA PRO A 291 5.68 6.13 1.16
C PRO A 291 5.82 5.89 -0.35
N GLU A 292 5.71 4.64 -0.81
CA GLU A 292 6.22 4.24 -2.12
C GLU A 292 5.14 3.60 -2.99
N ILE A 293 5.02 4.10 -4.22
CA ILE A 293 4.22 3.49 -5.27
C ILE A 293 4.88 2.19 -5.74
N LEU A 294 4.09 1.13 -5.94
CA LEU A 294 4.57 -0.04 -6.66
C LEU A 294 4.49 0.20 -8.16
N ALA A 295 3.29 0.49 -8.66
CA ALA A 295 3.08 0.83 -10.06
C ALA A 295 1.74 1.56 -10.25
N ARG A 296 1.69 2.48 -11.23
CA ARG A 296 0.49 3.19 -11.65
C ARG A 296 0.30 3.07 -13.16
N LEU A 297 -0.94 2.84 -13.55
CA LEU A 297 -1.40 2.94 -14.94
C LEU A 297 -2.52 3.97 -14.99
N ASP A 298 -2.30 5.07 -15.69
CA ASP A 298 -3.26 6.16 -15.84
C ASP A 298 -3.44 6.50 -17.32
N ASN A 299 -4.59 6.13 -17.90
CA ASN A 299 -4.91 6.38 -19.31
C ASN A 299 -3.78 5.95 -20.27
N GLY A 300 -3.19 4.79 -20.02
CA GLY A 300 -2.12 4.22 -20.82
C GLY A 300 -0.71 4.72 -20.46
N ALA A 301 -0.57 5.67 -19.56
CA ALA A 301 0.72 6.09 -19.00
C ALA A 301 1.08 5.20 -17.80
N VAL A 302 2.22 4.52 -17.90
CA VAL A 302 2.82 3.71 -16.83
C VAL A 302 3.76 4.58 -16.03
N THR A 303 3.74 4.43 -14.70
CA THR A 303 4.67 5.10 -13.79
C THR A 303 5.12 4.16 -12.69
N VAL A 304 6.43 4.11 -12.45
CA VAL A 304 7.06 3.55 -11.25
C VAL A 304 7.97 4.61 -10.64
N ARG A 305 8.11 4.61 -9.31
CA ARG A 305 8.80 5.69 -8.63
C ARG A 305 9.69 5.15 -7.51
N PRO A 306 10.93 4.72 -7.84
CA PRO A 306 11.88 4.28 -6.85
C PRO A 306 12.23 5.40 -5.86
N LEU A 307 12.25 5.05 -4.58
CA LEU A 307 12.75 5.86 -3.48
C LEU A 307 13.96 5.18 -2.87
N ALA A 308 15.06 5.91 -2.71
CA ALA A 308 16.25 5.42 -2.02
C ALA A 308 16.99 6.58 -1.34
N GLY A 309 17.98 6.21 -0.55
CA GLY A 309 18.71 7.20 0.21
C GLY A 309 17.85 7.85 1.30
N THR A 310 18.39 8.00 2.49
CA THR A 310 17.64 8.57 3.60
C THR A 310 18.52 9.48 4.42
N ARG A 311 18.01 10.67 4.72
CA ARG A 311 18.55 11.55 5.77
C ARG A 311 17.40 12.03 6.64
N ARG A 312 17.70 12.30 7.92
CA ARG A 312 16.74 12.96 8.81
C ARG A 312 16.41 14.37 8.33
N ARG A 313 15.33 14.95 8.81
CA ARG A 313 15.04 16.39 8.63
C ARG A 313 15.97 17.24 9.48
N GLY A 314 16.34 18.39 8.95
CA GLY A 314 17.07 19.41 9.69
C GLY A 314 16.17 20.06 10.76
N ARG A 315 16.78 20.48 11.89
CA ARG A 315 16.10 21.28 12.94
C ARG A 315 15.84 22.72 12.50
N THR A 316 16.61 23.19 11.50
CA THR A 316 16.47 24.48 10.86
C THR A 316 16.48 24.29 9.34
N GLU A 317 15.96 25.27 8.59
CA GLU A 317 15.99 25.25 7.11
C GLU A 317 17.43 25.12 6.56
N THR A 318 18.38 25.80 7.19
CA THR A 318 19.80 25.73 6.80
C THR A 318 20.36 24.32 6.98
N GLU A 319 20.07 23.67 8.11
CA GLU A 319 20.50 22.29 8.37
C GLU A 319 19.80 21.32 7.40
N ASP A 320 18.52 21.53 7.11
CA ASP A 320 17.75 20.68 6.17
C ASP A 320 18.37 20.72 4.77
N LEU A 321 18.78 21.90 4.29
CA LEU A 321 19.49 22.07 3.02
C LEU A 321 20.90 21.46 3.02
N GLN A 322 21.60 21.49 4.16
CA GLN A 322 22.90 20.82 4.29
C GLN A 322 22.77 19.30 4.19
N LEU A 323 21.80 18.72 4.91
CA LEU A 323 21.51 17.27 4.86
C LEU A 323 21.06 16.83 3.47
N GLU A 324 20.31 17.67 2.73
CA GLU A 324 19.99 17.41 1.32
C GLU A 324 21.25 17.38 0.46
N ALA A 325 22.13 18.36 0.62
CA ALA A 325 23.38 18.41 -0.14
C ALA A 325 24.30 17.22 0.17
N GLU A 326 24.37 16.78 1.44
CA GLU A 326 25.09 15.58 1.85
C GLU A 326 24.49 14.32 1.23
N LEU A 327 23.15 14.19 1.23
CA LEU A 327 22.45 13.06 0.63
C LEU A 327 22.77 12.94 -0.87
N LEU A 328 22.68 14.05 -1.61
CA LEU A 328 22.97 14.08 -3.04
C LEU A 328 24.46 13.97 -3.40
N ALA A 329 25.36 14.16 -2.43
CA ALA A 329 26.79 13.98 -2.59
C ALA A 329 27.29 12.58 -2.19
N ASP A 330 26.46 11.77 -1.56
CA ASP A 330 26.83 10.43 -1.08
C ASP A 330 26.92 9.43 -2.25
N PRO A 331 28.11 8.93 -2.62
CA PRO A 331 28.25 8.06 -3.79
C PRO A 331 27.58 6.70 -3.61
N LYS A 332 27.41 6.21 -2.38
CA LYS A 332 26.72 4.95 -2.09
C LYS A 332 25.22 5.10 -2.36
N GLU A 333 24.61 6.14 -1.80
CA GLU A 333 23.18 6.41 -1.97
C GLU A 333 22.83 6.66 -3.45
N ILE A 334 23.69 7.39 -4.17
CA ILE A 334 23.52 7.62 -5.61
C ILE A 334 23.65 6.32 -6.42
N ALA A 335 24.61 5.44 -6.11
CA ALA A 335 24.80 4.18 -6.81
C ALA A 335 23.60 3.23 -6.58
N GLU A 336 23.10 3.15 -5.34
CA GLU A 336 21.90 2.37 -5.02
C GLU A 336 20.68 2.93 -5.77
N HIS A 337 20.48 4.23 -5.75
CA HIS A 337 19.35 4.85 -6.44
C HIS A 337 19.39 4.64 -7.96
N LEU A 338 20.56 4.73 -8.60
CA LEU A 338 20.73 4.41 -10.01
C LEU A 338 20.38 2.95 -10.33
N MET A 339 20.75 2.01 -9.46
CA MET A 339 20.37 0.61 -9.60
C MET A 339 18.84 0.44 -9.56
N LEU A 340 18.15 1.13 -8.67
CA LEU A 340 16.69 1.07 -8.57
C LEU A 340 16.00 1.73 -9.78
N ILE A 341 16.54 2.81 -10.32
CA ILE A 341 16.07 3.40 -11.59
C ILE A 341 16.18 2.39 -12.72
N ASP A 342 17.33 1.70 -12.85
CA ASP A 342 17.54 0.70 -13.90
C ASP A 342 16.63 -0.52 -13.74
N LEU A 343 16.37 -0.96 -12.51
CA LEU A 343 15.38 -2.00 -12.24
C LEU A 343 13.97 -1.56 -12.69
N GLY A 344 13.55 -0.35 -12.31
CA GLY A 344 12.25 0.20 -12.73
C GLY A 344 12.14 0.32 -14.25
N ARG A 345 13.19 0.80 -14.94
CA ARG A 345 13.25 0.87 -16.41
C ARG A 345 13.14 -0.51 -17.05
N ASN A 346 13.82 -1.51 -16.49
CA ASN A 346 13.76 -2.88 -16.99
C ASN A 346 12.37 -3.49 -16.77
N ASP A 347 11.76 -3.28 -15.61
CA ASP A 347 10.45 -3.82 -15.29
C ASP A 347 9.37 -3.28 -16.25
N ILE A 348 9.22 -1.95 -16.38
CA ILE A 348 8.21 -1.38 -17.27
C ILE A 348 8.60 -1.49 -18.76
N GLY A 349 9.88 -1.65 -19.07
CA GLY A 349 10.37 -1.86 -20.44
C GLY A 349 9.82 -3.13 -21.12
N ARG A 350 9.37 -4.11 -20.31
CA ARG A 350 8.75 -5.35 -20.81
C ARG A 350 7.37 -5.14 -21.41
N ILE A 351 6.66 -4.07 -20.98
CA ILE A 351 5.25 -3.84 -21.31
C ILE A 351 4.99 -2.46 -21.94
N CYS A 352 5.98 -1.60 -22.01
CA CYS A 352 5.87 -0.28 -22.63
C CYS A 352 6.30 -0.32 -24.10
N LYS A 353 5.78 0.62 -24.87
CA LYS A 353 6.17 0.84 -26.28
C LYS A 353 7.67 1.11 -26.36
N VAL A 354 8.33 0.51 -27.35
CA VAL A 354 9.77 0.71 -27.58
C VAL A 354 10.08 2.19 -27.76
N GLY A 355 11.05 2.71 -26.98
CA GLY A 355 11.47 4.11 -27.01
C GLY A 355 10.58 5.07 -26.21
N SER A 356 9.53 4.58 -25.50
CA SER A 356 8.67 5.42 -24.65
C SER A 356 9.13 5.49 -23.20
N VAL A 357 10.03 4.59 -22.77
CA VAL A 357 10.50 4.58 -21.37
C VAL A 357 11.52 5.68 -21.15
N GLU A 358 11.21 6.57 -20.21
CA GLU A 358 12.05 7.72 -19.86
C GLU A 358 12.12 7.91 -18.33
N VAL A 359 13.16 8.60 -17.88
CA VAL A 359 13.27 9.10 -16.50
C VAL A 359 12.82 10.55 -16.51
N SER A 360 11.56 10.80 -16.19
CA SER A 360 10.96 12.14 -16.30
C SER A 360 11.35 13.08 -15.16
N GLU A 361 11.66 12.51 -13.98
CA GLU A 361 12.25 13.22 -12.83
C GLU A 361 13.42 12.37 -12.34
N MET A 362 14.61 12.97 -12.16
CA MET A 362 15.80 12.25 -11.76
C MET A 362 16.41 12.86 -10.50
N MET A 363 16.56 12.05 -9.46
CA MET A 363 17.26 12.39 -8.20
C MET A 363 16.74 13.67 -7.54
N THR A 364 15.42 13.83 -7.47
CA THR A 364 14.79 14.92 -6.70
C THR A 364 14.71 14.53 -5.23
N VAL A 365 14.90 15.50 -4.31
CA VAL A 365 14.76 15.23 -2.88
C VAL A 365 13.33 15.50 -2.44
N GLU A 366 12.69 14.47 -1.91
CA GLU A 366 11.38 14.57 -1.29
C GLU A 366 11.49 14.61 0.22
N ARG A 367 10.73 15.54 0.82
CA ARG A 367 10.71 15.78 2.25
C ARG A 367 9.43 15.23 2.86
N TYR A 368 9.61 14.32 3.81
CA TYR A 368 8.54 13.75 4.62
C TYR A 368 8.58 14.36 6.04
N ALA A 369 7.70 13.92 6.94
CA ALA A 369 7.60 14.47 8.28
C ALA A 369 8.93 14.38 9.07
N HIS A 370 9.64 13.26 8.97
CA HIS A 370 10.83 12.97 9.79
C HIS A 370 12.11 12.72 8.97
N VAL A 371 11.97 12.42 7.68
CA VAL A 371 13.08 12.06 6.79
C VAL A 371 12.93 12.74 5.43
N MET A 372 14.04 12.74 4.67
CA MET A 372 14.05 13.05 3.24
C MET A 372 14.63 11.88 2.46
N HIS A 373 14.16 11.69 1.24
CA HIS A 373 14.60 10.63 0.33
C HIS A 373 14.96 11.19 -1.04
N ILE A 374 15.83 10.48 -1.75
CA ILE A 374 16.01 10.68 -3.20
C ILE A 374 14.90 9.95 -3.92
N ALA A 375 14.21 10.64 -4.81
CA ALA A 375 13.13 10.11 -5.64
C ALA A 375 13.46 10.29 -7.11
N SER A 376 13.08 9.32 -7.93
CA SER A 376 13.08 9.44 -9.39
C SER A 376 11.79 8.89 -9.96
N ASN A 377 11.36 9.43 -11.09
CA ASN A 377 10.14 9.00 -11.76
C ASN A 377 10.50 8.34 -13.10
N VAL A 378 10.15 7.06 -13.25
CA VAL A 378 10.32 6.31 -14.50
C VAL A 378 8.95 6.13 -15.11
N ALA A 379 8.76 6.63 -16.32
CA ALA A 379 7.48 6.62 -17.01
C ALA A 379 7.60 5.96 -18.39
N GLY A 380 6.47 5.48 -18.92
CA GLY A 380 6.38 4.92 -20.26
C GLY A 380 4.93 4.83 -20.74
N ALA A 381 4.74 4.61 -22.04
CA ALA A 381 3.43 4.35 -22.61
C ALA A 381 3.24 2.84 -22.77
N ILE A 382 2.17 2.28 -22.17
CA ILE A 382 1.87 0.85 -22.30
C ILE A 382 1.62 0.48 -23.77
N VAL A 383 1.94 -0.76 -24.19
CA VAL A 383 1.57 -1.28 -25.51
C VAL A 383 0.04 -1.37 -25.64
N GLU A 384 -0.49 -1.34 -26.87
CA GLU A 384 -1.95 -1.32 -27.10
C GLU A 384 -2.68 -2.55 -26.56
N SER A 385 -2.02 -3.70 -26.52
CA SER A 385 -2.55 -4.94 -25.95
C SER A 385 -2.24 -5.10 -24.44
N GLY A 386 -1.53 -4.16 -23.83
CA GLY A 386 -1.10 -4.27 -22.44
C GLY A 386 -2.21 -3.92 -21.45
N SER A 387 -2.21 -4.59 -20.33
CA SER A 387 -3.19 -4.45 -19.27
C SER A 387 -2.57 -4.02 -17.93
N ALA A 388 -3.40 -3.66 -16.98
CA ALA A 388 -2.98 -3.42 -15.60
C ALA A 388 -2.36 -4.67 -14.96
N MET A 389 -2.85 -5.87 -15.33
CA MET A 389 -2.30 -7.13 -14.84
C MET A 389 -0.92 -7.43 -15.44
N ASP A 390 -0.67 -7.07 -16.69
CA ASP A 390 0.66 -7.15 -17.29
C ASP A 390 1.66 -6.23 -16.57
N LEU A 391 1.22 -5.02 -16.21
CA LEU A 391 2.03 -4.10 -15.42
C LEU A 391 2.35 -4.67 -14.04
N LEU A 392 1.37 -5.24 -13.35
CA LEU A 392 1.58 -5.88 -12.06
C LEU A 392 2.56 -7.07 -12.17
N ARG A 393 2.39 -7.94 -13.16
CA ARG A 393 3.31 -9.07 -13.45
C ARG A 393 4.75 -8.61 -13.71
N ALA A 394 4.92 -7.47 -14.36
CA ALA A 394 6.24 -6.93 -14.68
C ALA A 394 6.94 -6.31 -13.46
N THR A 395 6.20 -5.73 -12.53
CA THR A 395 6.73 -4.92 -11.44
C THR A 395 6.76 -5.64 -10.09
N LEU A 396 5.91 -6.65 -9.85
CA LEU A 396 5.85 -7.37 -8.58
C LEU A 396 6.84 -8.57 -8.55
N PRO A 397 7.65 -8.72 -7.47
CA PRO A 397 7.89 -7.74 -6.42
C PRO A 397 8.85 -6.63 -6.88
N VAL A 398 8.71 -5.47 -6.28
CA VAL A 398 9.56 -4.32 -6.61
C VAL A 398 11.01 -4.54 -6.17
N GLY A 399 11.95 -3.87 -6.87
CA GLY A 399 13.38 -3.99 -6.59
C GLY A 399 13.80 -3.59 -5.18
N THR A 400 13.15 -2.57 -4.61
CA THR A 400 13.39 -2.09 -3.23
C THR A 400 13.03 -3.12 -2.15
N LEU A 401 12.30 -4.19 -2.49
CA LEU A 401 11.90 -5.27 -1.58
C LEU A 401 12.44 -6.65 -1.99
N SER A 402 13.23 -6.73 -3.05
CA SER A 402 13.83 -7.99 -3.53
C SER A 402 15.36 -7.91 -3.57
N GLY A 403 15.91 -7.31 -4.59
CA GLY A 403 17.34 -7.17 -4.81
C GLY A 403 17.72 -7.29 -6.28
N ALA A 404 19.00 -7.37 -6.56
CA ALA A 404 19.54 -7.40 -7.92
C ALA A 404 20.65 -8.45 -8.06
N PRO A 405 20.59 -9.36 -9.07
CA PRO A 405 19.47 -9.62 -9.99
C PRO A 405 18.23 -10.18 -9.28
N LYS A 406 17.04 -9.76 -9.70
CA LYS A 406 15.76 -9.97 -9.00
C LYS A 406 15.51 -11.44 -8.64
N VAL A 407 15.50 -12.36 -9.60
CA VAL A 407 15.13 -13.78 -9.36
C VAL A 407 16.10 -14.46 -8.39
N ARG A 408 17.41 -14.22 -8.53
CA ARG A 408 18.40 -14.80 -7.63
C ARG A 408 18.27 -14.25 -6.20
N ALA A 409 18.02 -12.95 -6.07
CA ALA A 409 17.75 -12.35 -4.76
C ALA A 409 16.51 -12.96 -4.09
N LEU A 410 15.44 -13.24 -4.85
CA LEU A 410 14.23 -13.90 -4.35
C LEU A 410 14.51 -15.36 -3.88
N GLU A 411 15.34 -16.12 -4.60
CA GLU A 411 15.78 -17.46 -4.18
C GLU A 411 16.51 -17.41 -2.82
N ILE A 412 17.39 -16.41 -2.64
CA ILE A 412 18.15 -16.21 -1.40
C ILE A 412 17.21 -15.77 -0.26
N ILE A 413 16.23 -14.90 -0.54
CA ILE A 413 15.23 -14.51 0.46
C ILE A 413 14.46 -15.74 0.97
N ASP A 414 14.00 -16.62 0.06
CA ASP A 414 13.27 -17.83 0.43
C ASP A 414 14.15 -18.82 1.23
N GLU A 415 15.48 -18.81 1.04
CA GLU A 415 16.43 -19.65 1.80
C GLU A 415 16.57 -19.18 3.25
N PHE A 416 16.53 -17.85 3.49
CA PHE A 416 16.89 -17.28 4.79
C PHE A 416 15.69 -16.85 5.63
N GLU A 417 14.62 -16.32 5.04
CA GLU A 417 13.49 -15.86 5.81
C GLU A 417 12.69 -17.04 6.39
N PRO A 418 12.44 -17.05 7.71
CA PRO A 418 11.83 -18.21 8.38
C PRO A 418 10.34 -18.36 8.07
N GLU A 419 9.71 -17.32 7.53
CA GLU A 419 8.27 -17.23 7.31
C GLU A 419 7.94 -16.58 5.98
N LYS A 420 6.84 -17.03 5.38
CA LYS A 420 6.22 -16.42 4.19
C LYS A 420 5.92 -14.94 4.43
N ARG A 421 6.30 -14.08 3.49
CA ARG A 421 6.07 -12.63 3.60
C ARG A 421 4.60 -12.24 3.58
N GLY A 422 3.79 -12.95 2.79
CA GLY A 422 2.37 -12.67 2.64
C GLY A 422 2.13 -11.27 2.07
N ILE A 423 1.47 -10.39 2.84
CA ILE A 423 1.12 -9.04 2.41
C ILE A 423 2.36 -8.13 2.27
N PHE A 424 3.34 -8.27 3.16
CA PHE A 424 4.55 -7.44 3.16
C PHE A 424 5.31 -7.54 1.83
N GLY A 425 5.61 -6.39 1.22
CA GLY A 425 6.31 -6.31 -0.07
C GLY A 425 5.42 -6.59 -1.28
N GLY A 426 4.13 -6.86 -1.08
CA GLY A 426 3.13 -6.98 -2.14
C GLY A 426 2.58 -5.63 -2.60
N ALA A 427 1.56 -5.67 -3.46
CA ALA A 427 0.84 -4.52 -4.00
C ALA A 427 -0.50 -4.32 -3.28
N VAL A 428 -0.77 -3.11 -2.78
CA VAL A 428 -2.05 -2.75 -2.17
C VAL A 428 -2.65 -1.55 -2.90
N GLY A 429 -3.90 -1.65 -3.33
CA GLY A 429 -4.55 -0.56 -4.05
C GLY A 429 -5.75 -1.04 -4.87
N TYR A 430 -5.85 -0.56 -6.11
CA TYR A 430 -7.01 -0.85 -6.94
C TYR A 430 -6.68 -1.11 -8.42
N LEU A 431 -7.52 -1.94 -9.03
CA LEU A 431 -7.72 -2.09 -10.48
C LEU A 431 -9.08 -1.46 -10.80
N SER A 432 -9.10 -0.28 -11.38
CA SER A 432 -10.34 0.44 -11.68
C SER A 432 -11.09 -0.15 -12.88
N TRP A 433 -12.42 0.02 -12.92
CA TRP A 433 -13.25 -0.45 -14.02
C TRP A 433 -12.87 0.15 -15.39
N ASN A 434 -12.28 1.34 -15.40
CA ASN A 434 -11.81 2.00 -16.62
C ASN A 434 -10.42 1.54 -17.11
N GLY A 435 -9.84 0.49 -16.50
CA GLY A 435 -8.54 -0.06 -16.85
C GLY A 435 -7.34 0.62 -16.16
N ASN A 436 -7.56 1.67 -15.39
CA ASN A 436 -6.50 2.30 -14.60
C ASN A 436 -6.13 1.44 -13.38
N MET A 437 -4.91 1.59 -12.89
CA MET A 437 -4.40 0.94 -11.69
C MET A 437 -3.58 1.92 -10.87
N ASP A 438 -3.71 1.87 -9.56
CA ASP A 438 -2.79 2.54 -8.64
C ASP A 438 -2.55 1.64 -7.43
N THR A 439 -1.29 1.26 -7.21
CA THR A 439 -0.89 0.35 -6.16
C THR A 439 0.35 0.86 -5.43
N ALA A 440 0.30 0.82 -4.11
CA ALA A 440 1.43 1.06 -3.23
C ALA A 440 2.15 -0.25 -2.89
N ILE A 441 3.42 -0.15 -2.52
CA ILE A 441 4.14 -1.27 -1.91
C ILE A 441 3.64 -1.44 -0.48
N ALA A 442 3.34 -2.68 -0.07
CA ALA A 442 2.95 -2.98 1.30
C ALA A 442 4.15 -2.96 2.25
N ILE A 443 4.60 -1.75 2.59
CA ILE A 443 5.61 -1.44 3.60
C ILE A 443 5.05 -0.44 4.61
N ARG A 444 5.67 -0.33 5.79
CA ARG A 444 5.10 0.48 6.88
C ARG A 444 3.63 0.09 7.14
N THR A 445 3.39 -1.20 7.09
CA THR A 445 2.06 -1.82 7.08
C THR A 445 1.93 -2.77 8.26
N ALA A 446 0.87 -2.59 9.04
CA ALA A 446 0.46 -3.54 10.06
C ALA A 446 -0.64 -4.44 9.53
N VAL A 447 -0.53 -5.73 9.80
CA VAL A 447 -1.59 -6.73 9.61
C VAL A 447 -2.10 -7.12 10.99
N ILE A 448 -3.40 -7.00 11.23
CA ILE A 448 -4.02 -7.31 12.52
C ILE A 448 -4.97 -8.47 12.29
N LYS A 449 -4.66 -9.61 12.92
CA LYS A 449 -5.46 -10.84 12.84
C LYS A 449 -5.39 -11.59 14.15
N ASP A 450 -6.48 -12.20 14.59
CA ASP A 450 -6.57 -13.03 15.80
C ASP A 450 -5.98 -12.34 17.05
N HIS A 451 -6.35 -11.05 17.26
CA HIS A 451 -5.84 -10.22 18.36
C HIS A 451 -4.31 -10.03 18.37
N LYS A 452 -3.67 -10.22 17.23
CA LYS A 452 -2.23 -10.04 17.08
C LYS A 452 -1.94 -9.08 15.93
N LEU A 453 -1.03 -8.14 16.20
CA LEU A 453 -0.52 -7.22 15.21
C LEU A 453 0.83 -7.72 14.73
N TYR A 454 0.99 -7.76 13.41
CA TYR A 454 2.22 -8.11 12.74
C TYR A 454 2.72 -6.92 11.93
N ILE A 455 4.02 -6.67 12.03
CA ILE A 455 4.75 -5.72 11.18
C ILE A 455 5.99 -6.39 10.64
N GLN A 456 6.31 -6.15 9.36
CA GLN A 456 7.53 -6.64 8.73
C GLN A 456 8.34 -5.49 8.15
N ALA A 457 9.66 -5.55 8.30
CA ALA A 457 10.58 -4.56 7.78
C ALA A 457 11.87 -5.22 7.31
N GLY A 458 12.45 -4.73 6.22
CA GLY A 458 13.67 -5.27 5.62
C GLY A 458 14.75 -4.22 5.44
N ALA A 459 16.00 -4.71 5.35
CA ALA A 459 17.20 -3.93 5.05
C ALA A 459 17.89 -4.47 3.81
N GLY A 460 18.46 -3.60 3.00
CA GLY A 460 19.18 -3.94 1.78
C GLY A 460 20.63 -4.33 2.06
N VAL A 461 20.90 -5.63 2.06
CA VAL A 461 22.23 -6.16 2.31
C VAL A 461 23.12 -6.02 1.05
N VAL A 462 24.25 -5.34 1.19
CA VAL A 462 25.29 -5.16 0.18
C VAL A 462 26.66 -5.61 0.73
N ALA A 463 27.71 -5.62 -0.10
CA ALA A 463 29.03 -6.12 0.29
C ALA A 463 29.59 -5.44 1.56
N ASP A 464 29.34 -4.15 1.73
CA ASP A 464 29.84 -3.33 2.85
C ASP A 464 28.87 -3.26 4.04
N SER A 465 27.73 -3.96 3.98
CA SER A 465 26.75 -4.00 5.06
C SER A 465 27.36 -4.48 6.39
N VAL A 466 26.97 -3.82 7.48
CA VAL A 466 27.32 -4.19 8.85
C VAL A 466 26.10 -4.85 9.49
N PRO A 467 26.14 -6.14 9.86
CA PRO A 467 24.97 -6.90 10.30
C PRO A 467 24.12 -6.21 11.38
N ALA A 468 24.77 -5.67 12.43
CA ALA A 468 24.07 -4.97 13.50
C ALA A 468 23.39 -3.67 13.05
N LEU A 469 23.91 -3.00 12.02
CA LEU A 469 23.28 -1.80 11.46
C LEU A 469 22.07 -2.17 10.60
N GLU A 470 22.13 -3.27 9.84
CA GLU A 470 20.98 -3.77 9.07
C GLU A 470 19.82 -4.20 9.98
N TRP A 471 20.13 -4.87 11.11
CA TRP A 471 19.14 -5.15 12.13
C TRP A 471 18.50 -3.86 12.66
N LYS A 472 19.33 -2.89 13.06
CA LYS A 472 18.85 -1.59 13.56
C LYS A 472 18.01 -0.85 12.51
N GLU A 473 18.33 -0.97 11.23
CA GLU A 473 17.54 -0.38 10.14
C GLU A 473 16.13 -0.96 10.09
N THR A 474 15.98 -2.29 10.23
CA THR A 474 14.64 -2.90 10.26
C THR A 474 13.81 -2.39 11.45
N MET A 475 14.42 -2.25 12.63
CA MET A 475 13.76 -1.68 13.82
C MET A 475 13.34 -0.21 13.57
N ASN A 476 14.22 0.61 12.97
CA ASN A 476 13.92 2.00 12.64
C ASN A 476 12.75 2.10 11.65
N LYS A 477 12.70 1.21 10.66
CA LYS A 477 11.61 1.15 9.68
C LYS A 477 10.27 0.75 10.29
N ALA A 478 10.25 -0.01 11.36
CA ALA A 478 9.04 -0.42 12.09
C ALA A 478 8.57 0.62 13.11
N ARG A 479 9.44 1.51 13.56
CA ARG A 479 9.22 2.40 14.72
C ARG A 479 7.97 3.26 14.64
N SER A 480 7.59 3.75 13.46
CA SER A 480 6.37 4.53 13.30
C SER A 480 5.11 3.74 13.70
N ILE A 481 5.11 2.43 13.45
CA ILE A 481 3.99 1.57 13.86
C ILE A 481 4.07 1.25 15.36
N PHE A 482 5.27 1.03 15.93
CA PHE A 482 5.42 0.87 17.39
C PHE A 482 4.84 2.07 18.13
N GLN A 483 5.18 3.28 17.70
CA GLN A 483 4.66 4.52 18.26
C GLN A 483 3.14 4.66 18.05
N ALA A 484 2.62 4.25 16.90
CA ALA A 484 1.19 4.29 16.61
C ALA A 484 0.41 3.32 17.50
N VAL A 485 0.94 2.13 17.78
CA VAL A 485 0.36 1.17 18.74
C VAL A 485 0.33 1.77 20.13
N ALA A 486 1.47 2.30 20.63
CA ALA A 486 1.54 2.94 21.95
C ALA A 486 0.57 4.13 22.07
N MET A 487 0.43 4.94 21.02
CA MET A 487 -0.52 6.05 20.98
C MET A 487 -1.97 5.55 20.99
N THR A 488 -2.28 4.47 20.27
CA THR A 488 -3.62 3.86 20.25
C THR A 488 -4.00 3.37 21.63
N GLU A 489 -3.13 2.61 22.27
CA GLU A 489 -3.36 2.05 23.60
C GLU A 489 -3.42 3.16 24.69
N SER A 490 -2.81 4.32 24.47
CA SER A 490 -2.98 5.49 25.35
C SER A 490 -4.29 6.25 25.16
N GLY A 491 -5.17 5.81 24.21
CA GLY A 491 -6.50 6.37 23.99
C GLY A 491 -6.57 7.57 23.03
N LEU A 492 -5.55 7.83 22.20
CA LEU A 492 -5.49 8.92 21.20
C LEU A 492 -5.74 10.34 21.76
N GLY A 493 -5.75 10.51 23.08
CA GLY A 493 -6.08 11.78 23.74
C GLY A 493 -5.08 12.89 23.39
N VAL A 494 -5.57 14.13 23.35
CA VAL A 494 -4.70 15.32 23.41
C VAL A 494 -3.97 15.24 24.76
N ARG A 495 -2.67 14.99 24.73
CA ARG A 495 -1.85 15.00 25.94
C ARG A 495 -1.88 16.40 26.52
N ASP A 496 -2.07 16.50 27.83
CA ASP A 496 -1.83 17.75 28.51
C ASP A 496 -0.38 18.17 28.23
N SER A 497 -0.15 19.43 27.93
CA SER A 497 1.20 19.94 27.58
C SER A 497 2.24 19.68 28.69
N SER A 498 1.76 19.35 29.91
CA SER A 498 2.57 18.91 31.05
C SER A 498 2.98 17.42 30.99
N GLU A 499 2.29 16.61 30.21
CA GLU A 499 2.55 15.18 30.03
C GLU A 499 3.32 14.87 28.75
N ASN A 500 3.73 15.89 27.99
CA ASN A 500 4.58 15.67 26.84
C ASN A 500 5.97 15.22 27.37
N PRO A 501 6.33 13.93 27.31
CA PRO A 501 7.71 13.59 27.47
C PRO A 501 8.39 14.28 26.28
N ARG A 502 9.07 15.39 26.51
CA ARG A 502 10.14 15.77 25.58
C ARG A 502 10.91 14.49 25.39
N MET A 503 10.97 13.99 24.15
CA MET A 503 11.95 12.98 23.80
C MET A 503 13.23 13.47 24.48
N SER A 504 13.78 12.68 25.38
CA SER A 504 15.01 13.06 26.03
C SER A 504 16.02 13.32 24.91
N ASN A 505 16.94 14.26 25.07
CA ASN A 505 17.98 14.50 24.08
C ASN A 505 18.73 13.20 23.70
N GLU A 506 18.69 12.19 24.55
CA GLU A 506 19.23 10.83 24.31
C GLU A 506 18.39 10.00 23.32
N ASP A 507 17.05 10.20 23.22
CA ASP A 507 16.20 9.54 22.24
C ASP A 507 16.28 10.22 20.86
N GLU A 508 16.59 11.52 20.80
CA GLU A 508 16.87 12.24 19.56
C GLU A 508 18.24 11.86 18.96
N GLU A 509 19.24 11.53 19.78
CA GLU A 509 20.55 11.03 19.33
C GLU A 509 20.50 9.58 18.82
N ARG A 510 19.45 8.80 19.19
CA ARG A 510 19.27 7.41 18.71
C ARG A 510 18.75 7.31 17.26
N VAL A 511 18.33 8.38 16.63
CA VAL A 511 18.11 8.44 15.17
C VAL A 511 19.46 8.70 14.47
N VAL A 512 20.46 7.86 14.74
CA VAL A 512 21.70 7.87 13.99
C VAL A 512 21.46 7.07 12.70
N VAL A 513 21.38 7.78 11.60
CA VAL A 513 21.49 7.25 10.24
C VAL A 513 22.90 6.66 10.11
N PRO A 514 23.12 5.48 9.50
CA PRO A 514 24.44 4.96 9.23
C PRO A 514 25.21 5.92 8.30
N GLY A 515 26.20 6.60 8.83
CA GLY A 515 27.00 7.57 8.08
C GLY A 515 28.02 8.34 8.91
N ASP A 516 27.85 8.43 10.22
CA ASP A 516 28.80 9.12 11.11
C ASP A 516 29.77 8.15 11.81
N ALA A 517 30.58 7.46 11.01
CA ALA A 517 31.81 6.82 11.49
C ALA A 517 33.01 7.56 10.87
N SER A 518 33.23 8.80 11.30
CA SER A 518 34.49 9.50 11.06
C SER A 518 34.81 10.40 12.26
N ALA A 519 35.38 9.80 13.31
CA ALA A 519 36.34 10.40 14.23
C ALA A 519 37.19 9.30 14.84
#